data_a7d90b3c47c3e82816d2bbab872abedd
#
_entry.id   a7d90b3c47c3e82816d2bbab872abedd
#
_cell.length_a   1.000
_cell.length_b   1.000
_cell.length_c   1.000
_cell.angle_alpha   90.00
_cell.angle_beta   90.00
_cell.angle_gamma   90.00
#
_symmetry.space_group_name_H-M   'P 1'
#
loop_
_entity.id
_entity.type
_entity.pdbx_description
1 polymer ?
#
loop_
_entity_poly.entity_id
_entity_poly.type
_entity_poly.pdbx_seq_one_letter_code
_entity_poly.pdbx_strand_id
1 'polypeptide(L)'
;MIICDDLNLAPGRIRVRARGSAGGQNGIKDIINRLGSPDFARLRVGIGKPPPRWDTADYVLGKFDSDERTLIDTAIAMSANAVEAWVKEGVQNVMNRFNADPAKAKKRAEAKEEKKKDRTNDDPTNEHSATSVETPPDTN
;
A
#
# COMPACT_ATOMS: atom_id res chain seq x y z
N MET A 1 -11.22 -14.91 -0.93
CA MET A 1 -10.71 -13.81 -1.80
C MET A 1 -10.62 -14.31 -3.24
N ILE A 2 -10.95 -13.47 -4.21
CA ILE A 2 -10.78 -13.77 -5.64
C ILE A 2 -9.65 -12.93 -6.18
N ILE A 3 -8.75 -13.54 -6.96
CA ILE A 3 -7.64 -12.84 -7.62
C ILE A 3 -7.99 -12.72 -9.10
N CYS A 4 -7.85 -11.52 -9.66
CA CYS A 4 -8.14 -11.24 -11.06
C CYS A 4 -7.19 -10.17 -11.63
N ASP A 5 -7.07 -10.14 -12.94
CA ASP A 5 -6.39 -9.08 -13.69
C ASP A 5 -7.14 -7.75 -13.63
N ASP A 6 -6.47 -6.65 -13.93
CA ASP A 6 -7.06 -5.32 -14.01
C ASP A 6 -6.37 -4.45 -15.06
N LEU A 7 -7.09 -4.14 -16.14
CA LEU A 7 -6.64 -3.25 -17.21
C LEU A 7 -6.46 -1.79 -16.77
N ASN A 8 -7.08 -1.38 -15.67
CA ASN A 8 -7.01 -0.01 -15.16
C ASN A 8 -5.90 0.22 -14.12
N LEU A 9 -5.15 -0.82 -13.80
CA LEU A 9 -3.94 -0.73 -12.98
C LEU A 9 -2.71 -0.90 -13.85
N ALA A 10 -1.68 -0.13 -13.58
CA ALA A 10 -0.39 -0.29 -14.24
C ALA A 10 0.17 -1.71 -14.02
N PRO A 11 0.93 -2.28 -14.97
CA PRO A 11 1.55 -3.59 -14.82
C PRO A 11 2.31 -3.71 -13.50
N GLY A 12 2.16 -4.83 -12.82
CA GLY A 12 2.82 -5.06 -11.54
C GLY A 12 2.19 -4.41 -10.31
N ARG A 13 1.16 -3.58 -10.46
CA ARG A 13 0.43 -3.00 -9.33
C ARG A 13 -0.64 -3.96 -8.83
N ILE A 14 -0.79 -4.07 -7.51
CA ILE A 14 -1.91 -4.81 -6.92
C ILE A 14 -2.87 -3.86 -6.21
N ARG A 15 -4.13 -4.26 -6.11
CA ARG A 15 -5.16 -3.54 -5.36
C ARG A 15 -6.15 -4.49 -4.72
N VAL A 16 -6.34 -4.37 -3.42
CA VAL A 16 -7.31 -5.17 -2.65
C VAL A 16 -8.59 -4.38 -2.45
N ARG A 17 -9.73 -5.03 -2.59
CA ARG A 17 -11.07 -4.48 -2.33
C ARG A 17 -11.91 -5.47 -1.54
N ALA A 18 -12.66 -5.00 -0.56
CA ALA A 18 -13.55 -5.84 0.22
C ALA A 18 -14.77 -6.33 -0.59
N ARG A 19 -15.24 -5.52 -1.55
CA ARG A 19 -16.40 -5.76 -2.41
C ARG A 19 -16.33 -4.90 -3.67
N GLY A 20 -17.23 -5.12 -4.63
CA GLY A 20 -17.35 -4.27 -5.82
C GLY A 20 -18.13 -4.92 -6.96
N SER A 21 -18.42 -4.15 -8.02
CA SER A 21 -19.05 -4.64 -9.26
C SER A 21 -18.08 -5.50 -10.09
N ALA A 22 -18.58 -6.16 -11.11
CA ALA A 22 -17.77 -6.94 -12.04
C ALA A 22 -16.74 -6.10 -12.83
N GLY A 23 -17.00 -4.81 -13.01
CA GLY A 23 -16.08 -3.90 -13.69
C GLY A 23 -15.78 -4.28 -15.15
N GLY A 24 -16.72 -4.94 -15.82
CA GLY A 24 -16.56 -5.42 -17.20
C GLY A 24 -15.94 -6.80 -17.35
N GLN A 25 -15.46 -7.41 -16.25
CA GLN A 25 -14.89 -8.78 -16.31
C GLN A 25 -15.98 -9.84 -16.26
N ASN A 26 -16.05 -10.67 -17.32
CA ASN A 26 -17.06 -11.71 -17.46
C ASN A 26 -16.92 -12.80 -16.37
N GLY A 27 -15.68 -13.17 -16.01
CA GLY A 27 -15.43 -14.13 -14.92
C GLY A 27 -15.96 -13.66 -13.57
N ILE A 28 -15.73 -12.40 -13.21
CA ILE A 28 -16.27 -11.82 -11.98
C ILE A 28 -17.80 -11.72 -12.02
N LYS A 29 -18.37 -11.38 -13.18
CA LYS A 29 -19.83 -11.35 -13.37
C LYS A 29 -20.46 -12.72 -13.15
N ASP A 30 -19.85 -13.78 -13.69
CA ASP A 30 -20.33 -15.15 -13.50
C ASP A 30 -20.25 -15.58 -12.02
N ILE A 31 -19.16 -15.25 -11.33
CA ILE A 31 -19.01 -15.51 -9.89
C ILE A 31 -20.07 -14.78 -9.07
N ILE A 32 -20.33 -13.49 -9.35
CA ILE A 32 -21.39 -12.73 -8.67
C ILE A 32 -22.75 -13.41 -8.88
N ASN A 33 -23.07 -13.80 -10.10
CA ASN A 33 -24.33 -14.46 -10.42
C ASN A 33 -24.49 -15.80 -9.68
N ARG A 34 -23.43 -16.59 -9.58
CA ARG A 34 -23.45 -17.90 -8.90
C ARG A 34 -23.51 -17.77 -7.38
N LEU A 35 -22.82 -16.79 -6.83
CA LEU A 35 -22.84 -16.51 -5.38
C LEU A 35 -24.06 -15.72 -4.93
N GLY A 36 -24.77 -15.07 -5.86
CA GLY A 36 -25.90 -14.19 -5.56
C GLY A 36 -25.49 -12.89 -4.85
N SER A 37 -24.18 -12.59 -4.75
CA SER A 37 -23.69 -11.41 -4.05
C SER A 37 -22.36 -10.91 -4.62
N PRO A 38 -22.13 -9.58 -4.69
CA PRO A 38 -20.85 -8.99 -5.00
C PRO A 38 -19.92 -8.84 -3.77
N ASP A 39 -20.37 -9.29 -2.59
CA ASP A 39 -19.72 -9.03 -1.29
C ASP A 39 -18.65 -10.07 -0.98
N PHE A 40 -17.59 -10.08 -1.79
CA PHE A 40 -16.39 -10.89 -1.56
C PHE A 40 -15.12 -10.08 -1.81
N ALA A 41 -14.09 -10.38 -1.04
CA ALA A 41 -12.78 -9.76 -1.17
C ALA A 41 -12.13 -10.10 -2.51
N ARG A 42 -11.49 -9.10 -3.13
CA ARG A 42 -10.79 -9.22 -4.42
C ARG A 42 -9.40 -8.65 -4.31
N LEU A 43 -8.46 -9.35 -4.90
CA LEU A 43 -7.13 -8.85 -5.18
C LEU A 43 -7.02 -8.67 -6.69
N ARG A 44 -6.80 -7.46 -7.13
CA ARG A 44 -6.68 -7.09 -8.55
C ARG A 44 -5.21 -6.89 -8.88
N VAL A 45 -4.72 -7.56 -9.92
CA VAL A 45 -3.35 -7.46 -10.42
C VAL A 45 -3.36 -6.66 -11.71
N GLY A 46 -2.63 -5.55 -11.73
CA GLY A 46 -2.54 -4.68 -12.89
C GLY A 46 -1.79 -5.34 -14.02
N ILE A 47 -2.38 -5.32 -15.20
CA ILE A 47 -1.77 -5.75 -16.47
C ILE A 47 -1.66 -4.62 -17.47
N GLY A 48 -2.14 -3.40 -17.12
CA GLY A 48 -2.14 -2.26 -18.01
C GLY A 48 -3.26 -2.29 -19.05
N LYS A 49 -3.29 -1.26 -19.89
CA LYS A 49 -4.27 -1.15 -20.98
C LYS A 49 -3.67 -1.66 -22.27
N PRO A 50 -4.49 -2.31 -23.13
CA PRO A 50 -4.05 -2.69 -24.47
C PRO A 50 -3.61 -1.45 -25.28
N PRO A 51 -2.62 -1.61 -26.16
CA PRO A 51 -2.29 -0.58 -27.13
C PRO A 51 -3.51 -0.20 -27.99
N PRO A 52 -3.54 1.02 -28.57
CA PRO A 52 -4.62 1.39 -29.46
C PRO A 52 -4.80 0.38 -30.59
N ARG A 53 -6.06 0.04 -30.89
CA ARG A 53 -6.47 -0.92 -31.93
C ARG A 53 -6.22 -2.40 -31.63
N TRP A 54 -5.72 -2.74 -30.47
CA TRP A 54 -5.65 -4.14 -30.04
C TRP A 54 -6.99 -4.60 -29.47
N ASP A 55 -7.37 -5.85 -29.79
CA ASP A 55 -8.50 -6.46 -29.13
C ASP A 55 -8.18 -6.72 -27.65
N THR A 56 -9.14 -6.41 -26.78
CA THR A 56 -8.94 -6.52 -25.33
C THR A 56 -8.79 -7.98 -24.90
N ALA A 57 -9.52 -8.91 -25.51
CA ALA A 57 -9.42 -10.31 -25.15
C ALA A 57 -8.07 -10.91 -25.57
N ASP A 58 -7.58 -10.57 -26.76
CA ASP A 58 -6.26 -10.98 -27.23
C ASP A 58 -5.15 -10.44 -26.34
N TYR A 59 -5.28 -9.20 -25.84
CA TYR A 59 -4.33 -8.61 -24.89
C TYR A 59 -4.32 -9.36 -23.55
N VAL A 60 -5.49 -9.59 -22.96
CA VAL A 60 -5.64 -10.28 -21.67
C VAL A 60 -5.13 -11.73 -21.74
N LEU A 61 -5.32 -12.40 -22.88
CA LEU A 61 -4.88 -13.78 -23.11
C LEU A 61 -3.47 -13.88 -23.69
N GLY A 62 -2.83 -12.73 -23.95
CA GLY A 62 -1.49 -12.64 -24.50
C GLY A 62 -0.39 -12.99 -23.49
N LYS A 63 0.85 -12.97 -23.99
CA LYS A 63 2.04 -13.16 -23.16
C LYS A 63 2.60 -11.81 -22.75
N PHE A 64 3.11 -11.71 -21.55
CA PHE A 64 3.90 -10.57 -21.09
C PHE A 64 5.24 -10.52 -21.81
N ASP A 65 5.69 -9.32 -22.15
CA ASP A 65 7.07 -9.11 -22.58
C ASP A 65 8.07 -9.28 -21.42
N SER A 66 9.38 -9.14 -21.68
CA SER A 66 10.44 -9.34 -20.66
C SER A 66 10.33 -8.35 -19.51
N ASP A 67 10.01 -7.11 -19.79
CA ASP A 67 9.95 -6.03 -18.81
C ASP A 67 8.68 -6.15 -17.96
N GLU A 68 7.55 -6.37 -18.61
CA GLU A 68 6.28 -6.65 -17.96
C GLU A 68 6.36 -7.90 -17.08
N ARG A 69 7.02 -8.96 -17.56
CA ARG A 69 7.19 -10.21 -16.83
C ARG A 69 7.85 -9.99 -15.48
N THR A 70 8.90 -9.19 -15.41
CA THR A 70 9.58 -8.86 -14.15
C THR A 70 8.64 -8.16 -13.16
N LEU A 71 7.81 -7.22 -13.65
CA LEU A 71 6.82 -6.53 -12.84
C LEU A 71 5.73 -7.47 -12.34
N ILE A 72 5.27 -8.36 -13.21
CA ILE A 72 4.22 -9.34 -12.87
C ILE A 72 4.73 -10.39 -11.87
N ASP A 73 5.95 -10.89 -12.00
CA ASP A 73 6.53 -11.82 -11.04
C ASP A 73 6.63 -11.19 -9.63
N THR A 74 6.99 -9.91 -9.56
CA THR A 74 6.95 -9.14 -8.31
C THR A 74 5.53 -9.01 -7.77
N ALA A 75 4.54 -8.72 -8.63
CA ALA A 75 3.15 -8.62 -8.23
C ALA A 75 2.57 -9.95 -7.75
N ILE A 76 2.99 -11.07 -8.33
CA ILE A 76 2.62 -12.43 -7.88
C ILE A 76 3.11 -12.67 -6.45
N ALA A 77 4.39 -12.37 -6.17
CA ALA A 77 4.94 -12.50 -4.82
C ALA A 77 4.22 -11.60 -3.81
N MET A 78 3.94 -10.34 -4.18
CA MET A 78 3.16 -9.42 -3.35
C MET A 78 1.72 -9.93 -3.14
N SER A 79 1.11 -10.53 -4.15
CA SER A 79 -0.25 -11.09 -4.07
C SER A 79 -0.30 -12.27 -3.10
N ALA A 80 0.69 -13.15 -3.11
CA ALA A 80 0.79 -14.26 -2.15
C ALA A 80 0.87 -13.74 -0.71
N ASN A 81 1.73 -12.74 -0.46
CA ASN A 81 1.84 -12.09 0.85
C ASN A 81 0.52 -11.40 1.27
N ALA A 82 -0.20 -10.79 0.32
CA ALA A 82 -1.48 -10.15 0.59
C ALA A 82 -2.57 -11.16 0.93
N VAL A 83 -2.60 -12.32 0.28
CA VAL A 83 -3.53 -13.42 0.59
C VAL A 83 -3.24 -14.00 1.98
N GLU A 84 -1.98 -14.23 2.31
CA GLU A 84 -1.58 -14.71 3.63
C GLU A 84 -1.97 -13.73 4.73
N ALA A 85 -1.71 -12.44 4.53
CA ALA A 85 -2.11 -11.38 5.45
C ALA A 85 -3.66 -11.30 5.58
N TRP A 86 -4.39 -11.50 4.47
CA TRP A 86 -5.86 -11.50 4.50
C TRP A 86 -6.42 -12.60 5.38
N VAL A 87 -5.85 -13.79 5.32
CA VAL A 87 -6.27 -14.91 6.18
C VAL A 87 -6.01 -14.62 7.67
N LYS A 88 -4.90 -13.95 7.98
CA LYS A 88 -4.48 -13.67 9.36
C LYS A 88 -5.12 -12.41 9.96
N GLU A 89 -5.24 -11.36 9.17
CA GLU A 89 -5.50 -9.99 9.64
C GLU A 89 -6.83 -9.40 9.13
N GLY A 90 -7.47 -10.06 8.16
CA GLY A 90 -8.71 -9.60 7.54
C GLY A 90 -8.49 -8.55 6.44
N VAL A 91 -9.57 -8.30 5.66
CA VAL A 91 -9.50 -7.49 4.43
C VAL A 91 -9.13 -6.02 4.66
N GLN A 92 -9.56 -5.41 5.76
CA GLN A 92 -9.31 -3.98 6.02
C GLN A 92 -7.83 -3.69 6.23
N ASN A 93 -7.15 -4.52 7.02
CA ASN A 93 -5.71 -4.39 7.27
C ASN A 93 -4.90 -4.57 5.99
N VAL A 94 -5.28 -5.56 5.17
CA VAL A 94 -4.64 -5.80 3.87
C VAL A 94 -4.86 -4.63 2.90
N MET A 95 -6.07 -4.07 2.85
CA MET A 95 -6.35 -2.88 2.04
C MET A 95 -5.45 -1.71 2.44
N ASN A 96 -5.31 -1.44 3.73
CA ASN A 96 -4.47 -0.36 4.24
C ASN A 96 -2.99 -0.56 3.89
N ARG A 97 -2.50 -1.80 3.98
CA ARG A 97 -1.09 -2.16 3.77
C ARG A 97 -0.71 -2.23 2.29
N PHE A 98 -1.51 -2.91 1.46
CA PHE A 98 -1.15 -3.23 0.08
C PHE A 98 -1.71 -2.25 -0.96
N ASN A 99 -2.72 -1.44 -0.64
CA ASN A 99 -3.21 -0.38 -1.53
C ASN A 99 -2.40 0.91 -1.44
N ALA A 100 -1.46 1.02 -0.49
CA ALA A 100 -0.62 2.20 -0.37
C ALA A 100 0.19 2.41 -1.66
N ASP A 101 0.17 3.63 -2.18
CA ASP A 101 1.01 3.98 -3.32
C ASP A 101 2.47 4.05 -2.85
N PRO A 102 3.40 3.23 -3.42
CA PRO A 102 4.81 3.26 -3.02
C PRO A 102 5.43 4.65 -3.13
N ALA A 103 5.03 5.44 -4.15
CA ALA A 103 5.51 6.81 -4.31
C ALA A 103 5.00 7.74 -3.19
N LYS A 104 3.75 7.55 -2.75
CA LYS A 104 3.18 8.29 -1.61
C LYS A 104 3.71 7.78 -0.27
N ALA A 105 4.00 6.48 -0.16
CA ALA A 105 4.60 5.90 1.03
C ALA A 105 6.03 6.43 1.24
N LYS A 106 6.82 6.53 0.16
CA LYS A 106 8.17 7.09 0.19
C LYS A 106 8.18 8.56 0.59
N LYS A 107 7.33 9.38 -0.03
CA LYS A 107 7.14 10.80 0.34
C LYS A 107 6.67 11.00 1.79
N ARG A 108 5.82 10.10 2.31
CA ARG A 108 5.39 10.14 3.72
C ARG A 108 6.49 9.74 4.69
N ALA A 109 7.35 8.80 4.31
CA ALA A 109 8.51 8.41 5.11
C ALA A 109 9.54 9.55 5.16
N GLU A 110 9.87 10.13 4.01
CA GLU A 110 10.79 11.29 3.88
C GLU A 110 10.29 12.50 4.69
N ALA A 111 9.00 12.85 4.57
CA ALA A 111 8.40 13.96 5.34
C ALA A 111 8.31 13.67 6.85
N LYS A 112 8.27 12.41 7.29
CA LYS A 112 8.34 12.05 8.71
C LYS A 112 9.76 12.15 9.27
N GLU A 113 10.77 11.79 8.47
CA GLU A 113 12.18 11.95 8.86
C GLU A 113 12.59 13.41 8.94
N GLU A 114 12.14 14.24 8.01
CA GLU A 114 12.38 15.69 8.01
C GLU A 114 11.79 16.37 9.26
N LYS A 115 10.54 16.05 9.61
CA LYS A 115 9.90 16.53 10.85
C LYS A 115 10.54 16.01 12.14
N LYS A 116 11.21 14.87 12.09
CA LYS A 116 11.93 14.32 13.24
C LYS A 116 13.28 15.01 13.44
N LYS A 117 13.95 15.40 12.35
CA LYS A 117 15.19 16.18 12.38
C LYS A 117 14.97 17.60 12.90
N ASP A 118 13.87 18.22 12.52
CA ASP A 118 13.53 19.59 12.94
C ASP A 118 13.21 19.67 14.45
N ARG A 119 12.63 18.60 15.02
CA ARG A 119 12.33 18.53 16.47
C ARG A 119 13.54 18.26 17.36
N THR A 120 14.64 17.78 16.81
CA THR A 120 15.88 17.52 17.59
C THR A 120 16.83 18.71 17.62
N ASN A 121 16.59 19.74 16.81
CA ASN A 121 17.41 20.96 16.78
C ASN A 121 16.85 22.12 17.64
N ASP A 122 15.72 21.93 18.31
CA ASP A 122 15.06 23.00 19.09
C ASP A 122 15.04 22.61 20.57
N ASP A 123 16.23 22.24 21.13
CA ASP A 123 16.46 22.17 22.56
C ASP A 123 17.52 23.22 22.95
N PRO A 124 17.09 24.43 23.34
CA PRO A 124 18.01 25.43 23.87
C PRO A 124 18.39 25.01 25.28
N THR A 125 19.63 24.59 25.42
CA THR A 125 20.42 24.54 26.66
C THR A 125 19.90 25.47 27.74
N ASN A 126 19.37 24.87 28.78
CA ASN A 126 19.17 25.57 30.04
C ASN A 126 20.50 25.59 30.82
N GLU A 127 21.37 26.56 30.49
CA GLU A 127 22.42 27.04 31.38
C GLU A 127 21.83 28.12 32.29
N HIS A 128 21.58 27.80 33.53
CA HIS A 128 21.59 28.76 34.63
C HIS A 128 21.96 28.00 35.90
N SER A 129 23.19 28.13 36.21
CA SER A 129 23.72 29.16 37.13
C SER A 129 23.78 28.67 38.58
N ALA A 130 24.97 28.29 38.91
CA ALA A 130 25.41 28.21 40.28
C ALA A 130 25.43 29.63 40.89
N THR A 131 24.74 29.85 41.98
CA THR A 131 24.95 31.03 42.82
C THR A 131 25.06 30.60 44.28
N SER A 132 26.26 30.63 44.72
CA SER A 132 26.80 31.06 46.02
C SER A 132 25.94 30.88 47.27
N VAL A 133 26.44 30.03 48.10
CA VAL A 133 26.19 29.92 49.56
C VAL A 133 26.75 31.14 50.23
N GLU A 134 25.96 31.87 50.98
CA GLU A 134 26.40 32.75 52.08
C GLU A 134 25.80 32.22 53.37
N THR A 135 26.68 31.90 54.29
CA THR A 135 26.45 31.52 55.66
C THR A 135 26.28 32.80 56.52
N PRO A 136 25.31 32.92 57.38
CA PRO A 136 25.31 33.94 58.41
C PRO A 136 25.99 33.42 59.69
N PRO A 137 26.64 34.29 60.47
CA PRO A 137 27.41 33.94 61.64
C PRO A 137 26.54 33.78 62.87
N ASP A 138 27.04 32.93 63.77
CA ASP A 138 26.64 32.75 65.13
C ASP A 138 26.63 34.04 65.90
N THR A 139 25.63 34.29 66.76
CA THR A 139 25.79 35.05 67.96
C THR A 139 24.81 34.54 69.06
N ASN A 140 25.40 33.97 70.09
CA ASN A 140 25.06 33.95 71.51
C ASN A 140 23.75 33.27 71.94
#